data_cfff2cbd90694d8e83fbad2caf33c6cb
#
_entry.id   cfff2cbd90694d8e83fbad2caf33c6cb
#
_cell.length_a   1.000
_cell.length_b   1.000
_cell.length_c   1.000
_cell.angle_alpha   90.00
_cell.angle_beta   90.00
_cell.angle_gamma   90.00
#
_symmetry.space_group_name_H-M   'P 1'
#
loop_
_entity.id
_entity.type
_entity.pdbx_description
1 polymer ?
#
loop_
_entity_poly.entity_id
_entity_poly.type
_entity_poly.pdbx_seq_one_letter_code
_entity_poly.pdbx_strand_id
1 'polypeptide(L)'
;MKKLIFLPIIFLVIFSSCKKSEVAPDTTVTDEMARDSLFYIMKSWYYWYNMPEPTSITTTTKNDYPDPYKLLEAMRYKELDRWSFVADYDEFNAEMQGSFVGHGFRVGLDDAGNARIAMIYDNSPLYAYGVRRGWIIKKLNGTDLAPILLAGDYTAYSNLIGPGEAGVTNIFEFTKPDGTDTTISATKSTFVIHTVILCDTLHLTSGITGHLVFDSFIKPSVQELNDAFSYLKNSGVTDLILDLRYNPGGYLEIAQGLASYIAGSSHQGSVFAKLFYNEKHTDKNTSYPYFALTNGLGLSRIVVITSRETASASEAVINGLKPFVNVVTIGDTTQGKPTGMNGWSVGDKYWMWPVTFKIVNSQNEGDYFAGFVPDKEEMDDITHDFSDRHELCLQDAIYYLENGSVSAKSYRLFKRYPQFSEKPKWMNNAFVKEK
;
A
#
# COMPACT_ATOMS: atom_id res chain seq x y z
N MET A 1 57.37 -60.38 37.24
CA MET A 1 56.69 -59.29 36.62
C MET A 1 55.28 -59.21 37.20
N LYS A 2 55.05 -58.29 38.15
CA LYS A 2 53.71 -58.11 38.83
C LYS A 2 53.06 -56.95 38.14
N LYS A 3 51.87 -57.16 37.52
CA LYS A 3 51.05 -56.08 36.94
C LYS A 3 50.21 -55.49 38.06
N LEU A 4 50.39 -54.17 38.28
CA LEU A 4 49.55 -53.40 39.17
C LEU A 4 48.34 -52.94 38.36
N ILE A 5 47.15 -53.28 38.85
CA ILE A 5 45.86 -52.82 38.30
C ILE A 5 45.45 -51.56 39.10
N PHE A 6 45.43 -50.40 38.39
CA PHE A 6 44.88 -49.16 38.96
C PHE A 6 43.37 -49.08 38.67
N LEU A 7 42.59 -49.03 39.72
CA LEU A 7 41.15 -48.85 39.68
C LEU A 7 40.88 -47.31 39.86
N PRO A 8 40.22 -46.62 38.93
CA PRO A 8 39.86 -45.21 39.17
C PRO A 8 38.57 -45.16 39.99
N ILE A 9 38.65 -44.47 41.10
CA ILE A 9 37.50 -44.10 41.92
C ILE A 9 36.80 -42.93 41.27
N ILE A 10 35.58 -43.17 40.74
CA ILE A 10 34.71 -42.10 40.20
C ILE A 10 33.97 -41.46 41.38
N PHE A 11 34.31 -40.19 41.66
CA PHE A 11 33.58 -39.34 42.60
C PHE A 11 32.35 -38.76 41.89
N LEU A 12 31.16 -39.29 42.25
CA LEU A 12 29.91 -38.78 41.75
C LEU A 12 29.53 -37.54 42.58
N VAL A 13 29.80 -36.34 42.07
CA VAL A 13 29.34 -35.09 42.68
C VAL A 13 27.90 -34.84 42.18
N ILE A 14 26.94 -35.07 43.06
CA ILE A 14 25.53 -34.73 42.82
C ILE A 14 25.37 -33.21 43.07
N PHE A 15 25.40 -32.43 41.97
CA PHE A 15 24.95 -31.05 42.01
C PHE A 15 23.43 -31.03 42.09
N SER A 16 22.88 -30.83 43.27
CA SER A 16 21.50 -30.43 43.45
C SER A 16 21.35 -28.97 43.01
N SER A 17 21.06 -28.76 41.74
CA SER A 17 20.69 -27.46 41.22
C SER A 17 19.21 -27.19 41.53
N CYS A 18 18.97 -26.46 42.63
CA CYS A 18 17.69 -25.76 42.80
C CYS A 18 17.57 -24.71 41.68
N LYS A 19 16.89 -25.08 40.57
CA LYS A 19 16.35 -24.08 39.66
C LYS A 19 15.24 -23.33 40.41
N LYS A 20 15.55 -22.13 40.93
CA LYS A 20 14.55 -21.11 41.09
C LYS A 20 13.97 -20.89 39.70
N SER A 21 12.72 -21.22 39.47
CA SER A 21 11.95 -20.71 38.35
C SER A 21 11.85 -19.19 38.57
N GLU A 22 12.75 -18.44 37.95
CA GLU A 22 12.51 -17.04 37.72
C GLU A 22 11.27 -17.02 36.82
N VAL A 23 10.13 -16.65 37.37
CA VAL A 23 8.96 -16.22 36.63
C VAL A 23 9.48 -14.98 35.88
N ALA A 24 9.67 -15.11 34.59
CA ALA A 24 9.97 -13.93 33.75
C ALA A 24 8.90 -12.87 34.10
N PRO A 25 9.31 -11.62 34.34
CA PRO A 25 8.33 -10.58 34.64
C PRO A 25 7.33 -10.58 33.49
N ASP A 26 6.04 -10.57 33.82
CA ASP A 26 4.96 -10.43 32.87
C ASP A 26 5.16 -9.06 32.19
N THR A 27 5.75 -9.07 30.98
CA THR A 27 6.04 -7.89 30.18
C THR A 27 4.87 -7.50 29.29
N THR A 28 3.67 -7.89 29.67
CA THR A 28 2.45 -7.55 28.91
C THR A 28 2.33 -6.03 28.84
N VAL A 29 2.48 -5.47 27.64
CA VAL A 29 2.31 -4.04 27.40
C VAL A 29 0.86 -3.66 27.65
N THR A 30 0.64 -2.76 28.60
CA THR A 30 -0.69 -2.19 28.86
C THR A 30 -0.99 -1.04 27.87
N ASP A 31 -2.27 -0.72 27.70
CA ASP A 31 -2.70 0.41 26.89
C ASP A 31 -2.13 1.74 27.42
N GLU A 32 -1.97 1.85 28.73
CA GLU A 32 -1.35 3.01 29.39
C GLU A 32 0.13 3.14 29.04
N MET A 33 0.89 2.06 29.05
CA MET A 33 2.31 2.06 28.64
C MET A 33 2.45 2.45 27.17
N ALA A 34 1.58 1.91 26.33
CA ALA A 34 1.55 2.23 24.90
C ALA A 34 1.16 3.70 24.68
N ARG A 35 0.12 4.21 25.36
CA ARG A 35 -0.27 5.61 25.35
C ARG A 35 0.90 6.52 25.74
N ASP A 36 1.58 6.19 26.83
CA ASP A 36 2.71 6.98 27.34
C ASP A 36 3.89 6.97 26.35
N SER A 37 4.19 5.84 25.75
CA SER A 37 5.20 5.72 24.70
C SER A 37 4.84 6.60 23.49
N LEU A 38 3.60 6.54 23.02
CA LEU A 38 3.11 7.38 21.93
C LEU A 38 3.25 8.87 22.26
N PHE A 39 2.91 9.29 23.48
CA PHE A 39 3.07 10.69 23.90
C PHE A 39 4.50 11.19 23.69
N TYR A 40 5.51 10.45 24.13
CA TYR A 40 6.89 10.87 23.97
C TYR A 40 7.35 10.82 22.52
N ILE A 41 6.91 9.83 21.74
CA ILE A 41 7.17 9.76 20.30
C ILE A 41 6.60 10.99 19.60
N MET A 42 5.33 11.33 19.85
CA MET A 42 4.68 12.51 19.26
C MET A 42 5.36 13.80 19.68
N LYS A 43 5.75 13.96 20.93
CA LYS A 43 6.45 15.17 21.42
C LYS A 43 7.86 15.34 20.83
N SER A 44 8.50 14.25 20.42
CA SER A 44 9.87 14.28 19.89
C SER A 44 9.89 14.22 18.35
N TRP A 45 9.29 13.18 17.76
CA TRP A 45 9.48 12.80 16.36
C TRP A 45 8.40 13.31 15.41
N TYR A 46 7.21 13.62 15.93
CA TYR A 46 6.10 14.05 15.08
C TYR A 46 6.47 15.30 14.28
N TYR A 47 6.23 15.30 12.98
CA TYR A 47 6.66 16.39 12.10
C TYR A 47 6.04 17.74 12.52
N TRP A 48 4.80 17.72 12.93
CA TRP A 48 4.04 18.91 13.40
C TRP A 48 3.95 18.98 14.94
N TYR A 49 4.97 18.52 15.67
CA TYR A 49 4.96 18.43 17.14
C TYR A 49 4.74 19.78 17.86
N ASN A 50 4.99 20.91 17.19
CA ASN A 50 4.85 22.26 17.69
C ASN A 50 3.51 22.93 17.35
N MET A 51 2.58 22.23 16.70
CA MET A 51 1.23 22.71 16.39
C MET A 51 0.30 22.67 17.62
N PRO A 52 -0.86 23.34 17.57
CA PRO A 52 -1.75 23.47 18.74
C PRO A 52 -2.14 22.13 19.38
N GLU A 53 -2.57 21.13 18.59
CA GLU A 53 -3.05 19.86 19.11
C GLU A 53 -1.98 19.12 19.90
N PRO A 54 -0.80 18.82 19.35
CA PRO A 54 0.22 18.11 20.14
C PRO A 54 0.75 18.97 21.29
N THR A 55 0.80 20.31 21.17
CA THR A 55 1.29 21.17 22.28
C THR A 55 0.34 21.27 23.44
N SER A 56 -0.97 21.20 23.21
CA SER A 56 -2.02 21.28 24.24
C SER A 56 -1.99 20.09 25.22
N ILE A 57 -1.51 18.92 24.78
CA ILE A 57 -1.42 17.72 25.61
C ILE A 57 -0.12 17.75 26.43
N THR A 58 -0.25 17.63 27.75
CA THR A 58 0.85 17.66 28.72
C THR A 58 1.13 16.27 29.29
N THR A 59 2.17 16.13 30.08
CA THR A 59 2.48 14.89 30.84
C THR A 59 1.36 14.50 31.81
N THR A 60 0.53 15.46 32.23
CA THR A 60 -0.62 15.21 33.10
C THR A 60 -1.86 14.85 32.28
N THR A 61 -2.21 15.69 31.30
CA THR A 61 -3.45 15.53 30.52
C THR A 61 -3.42 14.36 29.54
N LYS A 62 -2.24 13.80 29.19
CA LYS A 62 -2.16 12.54 28.44
C LYS A 62 -2.92 11.40 29.13
N ASN A 63 -3.05 11.44 30.46
CA ASN A 63 -3.73 10.42 31.25
C ASN A 63 -5.26 10.46 31.12
N ASP A 64 -5.81 11.51 30.52
CA ASP A 64 -7.24 11.61 30.22
C ASP A 64 -7.65 10.70 29.05
N TYR A 65 -6.68 10.13 28.34
CA TYR A 65 -6.89 9.24 27.19
C TYR A 65 -6.63 7.79 27.62
N PRO A 66 -7.56 6.85 27.36
CA PRO A 66 -7.47 5.49 27.87
C PRO A 66 -6.42 4.63 27.15
N ASP A 67 -6.11 4.95 25.89
CA ASP A 67 -5.32 4.11 24.99
C ASP A 67 -4.53 4.97 23.98
N PRO A 68 -3.57 4.37 23.22
CA PRO A 68 -2.79 5.11 22.23
C PRO A 68 -3.63 5.62 21.04
N TYR A 69 -4.73 4.99 20.69
CA TYR A 69 -5.59 5.42 19.56
C TYR A 69 -6.26 6.76 19.86
N LYS A 70 -6.84 6.89 21.09
CA LYS A 70 -7.49 8.12 21.53
C LYS A 70 -6.50 9.25 21.72
N LEU A 71 -5.30 8.95 22.24
CA LEU A 71 -4.26 9.95 22.40
C LEU A 71 -3.75 10.44 21.03
N LEU A 72 -3.51 9.54 20.08
CA LEU A 72 -3.09 9.92 18.73
C LEU A 72 -4.10 10.86 18.08
N GLU A 73 -5.40 10.52 18.16
CA GLU A 73 -6.46 11.35 17.57
C GLU A 73 -6.50 12.75 18.19
N ALA A 74 -6.16 12.89 19.48
CA ALA A 74 -6.09 14.18 20.18
C ALA A 74 -4.81 14.97 19.83
N MET A 75 -3.68 14.31 19.60
CA MET A 75 -2.38 14.94 19.33
C MET A 75 -2.14 15.23 17.85
N ARG A 76 -2.89 14.63 16.96
CA ARG A 76 -2.71 14.75 15.52
C ARG A 76 -3.13 16.15 15.04
N TYR A 77 -2.25 16.81 14.27
CA TYR A 77 -2.55 18.10 13.60
C TYR A 77 -3.52 17.87 12.43
N LYS A 78 -4.81 18.05 12.67
CA LYS A 78 -5.91 17.62 11.80
C LYS A 78 -6.00 18.38 10.48
N GLU A 79 -5.39 19.55 10.40
CA GLU A 79 -5.36 20.35 9.17
C GLU A 79 -4.59 19.64 8.05
N LEU A 80 -3.45 19.05 8.37
CA LEU A 80 -2.58 18.39 7.38
C LEU A 80 -2.39 16.90 7.60
N ASP A 81 -2.38 16.43 8.85
CA ASP A 81 -2.16 15.02 9.15
C ASP A 81 -3.46 14.22 9.18
N ARG A 82 -3.64 13.41 8.17
CA ARG A 82 -4.72 12.40 8.07
C ARG A 82 -4.16 10.98 7.97
N TRP A 83 -2.86 10.80 8.19
CA TRP A 83 -2.15 9.55 7.90
C TRP A 83 -1.53 8.87 9.12
N SER A 84 -1.17 9.63 10.18
CA SER A 84 -0.64 9.01 11.41
C SER A 84 -1.64 8.01 11.98
N PHE A 85 -1.16 6.81 12.33
CA PHE A 85 -2.01 5.74 12.85
C PHE A 85 -1.29 4.91 13.92
N VAL A 86 -2.08 4.14 14.68
CA VAL A 86 -1.66 3.03 15.52
C VAL A 86 -2.29 1.77 14.96
N ALA A 87 -1.54 0.68 14.89
CA ALA A 87 -2.00 -0.61 14.41
C ALA A 87 -1.69 -1.71 15.43
N ASP A 88 -2.40 -2.82 15.33
CA ASP A 88 -2.02 -4.07 15.96
C ASP A 88 -0.68 -4.56 15.38
N TYR A 89 0.16 -5.13 16.25
CA TYR A 89 1.52 -5.53 15.86
C TYR A 89 1.52 -6.68 14.86
N ASP A 90 0.73 -7.73 15.13
CA ASP A 90 0.70 -8.92 14.28
C ASP A 90 -0.01 -8.65 12.97
N GLU A 91 -1.14 -7.91 13.00
CA GLU A 91 -1.89 -7.52 11.81
C GLU A 91 -1.02 -6.69 10.85
N PHE A 92 -0.30 -5.67 11.38
CA PHE A 92 0.59 -4.85 10.56
C PHE A 92 1.73 -5.65 9.94
N ASN A 93 2.38 -6.51 10.76
CA ASN A 93 3.49 -7.32 10.26
C ASN A 93 3.04 -8.31 9.19
N ALA A 94 1.89 -8.95 9.37
CA ALA A 94 1.31 -9.85 8.37
C ALA A 94 1.08 -9.14 7.04
N GLU A 95 0.46 -7.95 7.07
CA GLU A 95 0.20 -7.15 5.86
C GLU A 95 1.50 -6.75 5.14
N MET A 96 2.52 -6.30 5.88
CA MET A 96 3.81 -5.91 5.29
C MET A 96 4.61 -7.10 4.73
N GLN A 97 4.28 -8.33 5.15
CA GLN A 97 4.77 -9.58 4.54
C GLN A 97 3.90 -10.03 3.34
N GLY A 98 2.81 -9.31 3.04
CA GLY A 98 1.84 -9.68 2.02
C GLY A 98 0.87 -10.78 2.44
N SER A 99 0.88 -11.20 3.71
CA SER A 99 -0.07 -12.19 4.22
C SER A 99 -1.45 -11.55 4.37
N PHE A 100 -2.43 -12.09 3.68
CA PHE A 100 -3.79 -11.57 3.64
C PHE A 100 -4.79 -12.68 3.94
N VAL A 101 -5.84 -12.36 4.68
CA VAL A 101 -6.95 -13.29 4.95
C VAL A 101 -8.23 -12.70 4.36
N GLY A 102 -8.79 -13.37 3.37
CA GLY A 102 -10.00 -12.88 2.70
C GLY A 102 -10.34 -13.65 1.44
N HIS A 103 -11.23 -13.07 0.65
CA HIS A 103 -11.55 -13.52 -0.71
C HIS A 103 -10.63 -12.90 -1.77
N GLY A 104 -9.90 -11.84 -1.41
CA GLY A 104 -8.85 -11.23 -2.20
C GLY A 104 -9.32 -10.37 -3.36
N PHE A 105 -10.36 -9.58 -3.19
CA PHE A 105 -10.87 -8.69 -4.21
C PHE A 105 -11.13 -7.27 -3.69
N ARG A 106 -11.26 -6.35 -4.63
CA ARG A 106 -11.76 -4.99 -4.46
C ARG A 106 -13.03 -4.83 -5.27
N VAL A 107 -13.98 -4.08 -4.75
CA VAL A 107 -15.27 -3.82 -5.40
C VAL A 107 -15.51 -2.32 -5.55
N GLY A 108 -16.10 -1.91 -6.66
CA GLY A 108 -16.52 -0.53 -6.95
C GLY A 108 -17.84 -0.51 -7.71
N LEU A 109 -18.34 0.70 -8.03
CA LEU A 109 -19.50 0.89 -8.86
C LEU A 109 -19.11 1.33 -10.27
N ASP A 110 -19.75 0.76 -11.29
CA ASP A 110 -19.68 1.26 -12.66
C ASP A 110 -20.65 2.45 -12.87
N ASP A 111 -20.57 3.09 -14.03
CA ASP A 111 -21.45 4.23 -14.38
C ASP A 111 -22.96 3.90 -14.40
N ALA A 112 -23.30 2.64 -14.60
CA ALA A 112 -24.67 2.16 -14.54
C ALA A 112 -25.13 1.86 -13.11
N GLY A 113 -24.23 1.98 -12.11
CA GLY A 113 -24.51 1.71 -10.70
C GLY A 113 -24.43 0.24 -10.32
N ASN A 114 -23.83 -0.62 -11.14
CA ASN A 114 -23.62 -2.01 -10.77
C ASN A 114 -22.34 -2.16 -9.91
N ALA A 115 -22.42 -2.96 -8.85
CA ALA A 115 -21.24 -3.35 -8.08
C ALA A 115 -20.40 -4.35 -8.89
N ARG A 116 -19.12 -4.02 -9.16
CA ARG A 116 -18.23 -4.87 -9.95
C ARG A 116 -16.95 -5.19 -9.19
N ILE A 117 -16.37 -6.34 -9.51
CA ILE A 117 -14.98 -6.62 -9.15
C ILE A 117 -14.09 -5.60 -9.85
N ALA A 118 -13.47 -4.72 -9.07
CA ALA A 118 -12.53 -3.70 -9.55
C ALA A 118 -11.10 -4.23 -9.65
N MET A 119 -10.70 -5.14 -8.75
CA MET A 119 -9.43 -5.85 -8.76
C MET A 119 -9.59 -7.19 -8.05
N ILE A 120 -8.81 -8.17 -8.42
CA ILE A 120 -8.74 -9.47 -7.74
C ILE A 120 -7.32 -10.01 -7.84
N TYR A 121 -6.80 -10.55 -6.72
CA TYR A 121 -5.51 -11.24 -6.72
C TYR A 121 -5.63 -12.61 -7.37
N ASP A 122 -4.70 -12.94 -8.26
CA ASP A 122 -4.72 -14.16 -9.09
C ASP A 122 -4.56 -15.47 -8.31
N ASN A 123 -4.06 -15.40 -7.10
CA ASN A 123 -3.89 -16.53 -6.17
C ASN A 123 -4.91 -16.53 -5.02
N SER A 124 -5.96 -15.71 -5.12
CA SER A 124 -7.01 -15.59 -4.09
C SER A 124 -8.06 -16.70 -4.19
N PRO A 125 -8.78 -17.00 -3.08
CA PRO A 125 -9.85 -18.00 -3.10
C PRO A 125 -10.90 -17.75 -4.18
N LEU A 126 -11.34 -16.50 -4.34
CA LEU A 126 -12.41 -16.17 -5.28
C LEU A 126 -11.93 -16.26 -6.74
N TYR A 127 -10.67 -15.93 -7.01
CA TYR A 127 -10.08 -16.05 -8.35
C TYR A 127 -10.07 -17.50 -8.86
N ALA A 128 -9.89 -18.48 -7.95
CA ALA A 128 -9.89 -19.89 -8.27
C ALA A 128 -11.22 -20.38 -8.87
N TYR A 129 -12.32 -19.71 -8.57
CA TYR A 129 -13.63 -19.97 -9.19
C TYR A 129 -13.84 -19.30 -10.56
N GLY A 130 -12.81 -18.68 -11.11
CA GLY A 130 -12.86 -18.01 -12.40
C GLY A 130 -13.35 -16.55 -12.34
N VAL A 131 -13.56 -15.98 -11.15
CA VAL A 131 -13.95 -14.57 -10.99
C VAL A 131 -12.82 -13.68 -11.46
N ARG A 132 -13.15 -12.62 -12.19
CA ARG A 132 -12.20 -11.65 -12.77
C ARG A 132 -12.72 -10.22 -12.59
N ARG A 133 -11.84 -9.24 -12.81
CA ARG A 133 -12.22 -7.83 -12.93
C ARG A 133 -13.38 -7.70 -13.94
N GLY A 134 -14.31 -6.81 -13.66
CA GLY A 134 -15.47 -6.55 -14.50
C GLY A 134 -16.73 -7.39 -14.19
N TRP A 135 -16.62 -8.52 -13.47
CA TRP A 135 -17.81 -9.27 -13.06
C TRP A 135 -18.69 -8.43 -12.14
N ILE A 136 -20.01 -8.46 -12.37
CA ILE A 136 -21.00 -7.81 -11.49
C ILE A 136 -21.28 -8.69 -10.28
N ILE A 137 -21.17 -8.12 -9.08
CA ILE A 137 -21.67 -8.74 -7.84
C ILE A 137 -23.11 -8.24 -7.63
N LYS A 138 -24.09 -9.06 -7.95
CA LYS A 138 -25.52 -8.74 -7.71
C LYS A 138 -25.82 -8.74 -6.23
N LYS A 139 -25.46 -9.86 -5.57
CA LYS A 139 -25.70 -10.05 -4.14
C LYS A 139 -24.50 -10.66 -3.42
N LEU A 140 -24.36 -10.29 -2.18
CA LEU A 140 -23.49 -10.90 -1.20
C LEU A 140 -24.34 -11.39 -0.04
N ASN A 141 -24.31 -12.71 0.25
CA ASN A 141 -25.13 -13.35 1.28
C ASN A 141 -26.64 -13.01 1.16
N GLY A 142 -27.16 -12.96 -0.07
CA GLY A 142 -28.56 -12.64 -0.38
C GLY A 142 -28.89 -11.14 -0.33
N THR A 143 -27.98 -10.25 0.04
CA THR A 143 -28.17 -8.79 0.11
C THR A 143 -27.63 -8.13 -1.16
N ASP A 144 -28.41 -7.22 -1.76
CA ASP A 144 -27.97 -6.41 -2.91
C ASP A 144 -26.78 -5.51 -2.51
N LEU A 145 -25.66 -5.62 -3.24
CA LEU A 145 -24.42 -4.93 -2.85
C LEU A 145 -24.35 -3.48 -3.34
N ALA A 146 -24.89 -3.18 -4.51
CA ALA A 146 -24.79 -1.86 -5.12
C ALA A 146 -25.34 -0.71 -4.25
N PRO A 147 -26.50 -0.84 -3.54
CA PRO A 147 -27.00 0.21 -2.65
C PRO A 147 -26.04 0.54 -1.49
N ILE A 148 -25.35 -0.47 -0.94
CA ILE A 148 -24.37 -0.31 0.16
C ILE A 148 -23.18 0.51 -0.33
N LEU A 149 -22.65 0.17 -1.52
CA LEU A 149 -21.55 0.89 -2.16
C LEU A 149 -21.94 2.33 -2.52
N LEU A 150 -23.15 2.51 -3.08
CA LEU A 150 -23.65 3.84 -3.45
C LEU A 150 -23.81 4.78 -2.23
N ALA A 151 -24.20 4.21 -1.08
CA ALA A 151 -24.30 4.94 0.18
C ALA A 151 -22.92 5.23 0.83
N GLY A 152 -21.84 4.63 0.33
CA GLY A 152 -20.52 4.71 0.96
C GLY A 152 -20.48 4.02 2.34
N ASP A 153 -21.42 3.08 2.62
CA ASP A 153 -21.55 2.46 3.93
C ASP A 153 -20.57 1.28 4.10
N TYR A 154 -19.32 1.64 4.43
CA TYR A 154 -18.29 0.65 4.71
C TYR A 154 -18.63 -0.26 5.91
N THR A 155 -19.40 0.25 6.89
CA THR A 155 -19.78 -0.56 8.05
C THR A 155 -20.77 -1.66 7.66
N ALA A 156 -21.78 -1.33 6.84
CA ALA A 156 -22.70 -2.32 6.30
C ALA A 156 -21.96 -3.35 5.43
N TYR A 157 -21.03 -2.92 4.58
CA TYR A 157 -20.19 -3.81 3.78
C TYR A 157 -19.35 -4.75 4.66
N SER A 158 -18.64 -4.21 5.66
CA SER A 158 -17.80 -4.98 6.56
C SER A 158 -18.60 -6.02 7.37
N ASN A 159 -19.79 -5.65 7.83
CA ASN A 159 -20.69 -6.58 8.54
C ASN A 159 -21.19 -7.69 7.60
N LEU A 160 -21.48 -7.35 6.34
CA LEU A 160 -22.01 -8.28 5.36
C LEU A 160 -20.98 -9.32 4.91
N ILE A 161 -19.71 -8.89 4.67
CA ILE A 161 -18.63 -9.79 4.27
C ILE A 161 -18.05 -10.56 5.46
N GLY A 162 -18.31 -10.09 6.69
CA GLY A 162 -17.83 -10.71 7.93
C GLY A 162 -16.36 -10.51 8.23
N PRO A 163 -15.85 -11.08 9.34
CA PRO A 163 -14.50 -10.86 9.82
C PRO A 163 -13.44 -11.37 8.84
N GLY A 164 -12.23 -10.78 8.91
CA GLY A 164 -11.04 -11.18 8.17
C GLY A 164 -10.40 -12.45 8.74
N GLU A 165 -11.17 -13.53 8.85
CA GLU A 165 -10.74 -14.81 9.45
C GLU A 165 -10.87 -15.93 8.44
N ALA A 166 -9.89 -16.85 8.42
CA ALA A 166 -9.94 -18.04 7.59
C ALA A 166 -11.13 -18.94 8.01
N GLY A 167 -11.81 -19.50 7.04
CA GLY A 167 -12.99 -20.35 7.29
C GLY A 167 -14.34 -19.62 7.17
N VAL A 168 -14.37 -18.28 7.17
CA VAL A 168 -15.61 -17.51 6.91
C VAL A 168 -16.04 -17.73 5.47
N THR A 169 -17.28 -18.22 5.28
CA THR A 169 -17.86 -18.52 3.97
C THR A 169 -18.90 -17.47 3.58
N ASN A 170 -18.80 -16.96 2.35
CA ASN A 170 -19.76 -16.04 1.78
C ASN A 170 -20.36 -16.61 0.48
N ILE A 171 -21.60 -16.26 0.21
CA ILE A 171 -22.33 -16.61 -1.02
C ILE A 171 -22.40 -15.37 -1.90
N PHE A 172 -21.85 -15.46 -3.09
CA PHE A 172 -21.84 -14.40 -4.09
C PHE A 172 -22.75 -14.78 -5.26
N GLU A 173 -23.67 -13.89 -5.64
CA GLU A 173 -24.41 -13.98 -6.88
C GLU A 173 -23.78 -13.03 -7.90
N PHE A 174 -23.24 -13.57 -8.97
CA PHE A 174 -22.55 -12.80 -10.02
C PHE A 174 -23.31 -12.81 -11.34
N THR A 175 -23.14 -11.74 -12.12
CA THR A 175 -23.33 -11.75 -13.57
C THR A 175 -21.97 -11.62 -14.24
N LYS A 176 -21.65 -12.56 -15.14
CA LYS A 176 -20.40 -12.57 -15.93
C LYS A 176 -20.48 -11.54 -17.06
N PRO A 177 -19.32 -11.20 -17.71
CA PRO A 177 -19.31 -10.29 -18.86
C PRO A 177 -20.19 -10.77 -20.05
N ASP A 178 -20.39 -12.08 -20.19
CA ASP A 178 -21.27 -12.66 -21.23
C ASP A 178 -22.76 -12.58 -20.89
N GLY A 179 -23.13 -11.97 -19.76
CA GLY A 179 -24.50 -11.81 -19.27
C GLY A 179 -25.06 -13.03 -18.52
N THR A 180 -24.27 -14.10 -18.34
CA THR A 180 -24.74 -15.29 -17.60
C THR A 180 -24.58 -15.10 -16.09
N ASP A 181 -25.62 -15.54 -15.36
CA ASP A 181 -25.60 -15.52 -13.89
C ASP A 181 -24.94 -16.78 -13.33
N THR A 182 -24.29 -16.62 -12.19
CA THR A 182 -23.70 -17.75 -11.43
C THR A 182 -23.69 -17.44 -9.94
N THR A 183 -23.82 -18.49 -9.12
CA THR A 183 -23.69 -18.38 -7.67
C THR A 183 -22.47 -19.16 -7.21
N ILE A 184 -21.62 -18.51 -6.41
CA ILE A 184 -20.38 -19.07 -5.90
C ILE A 184 -20.42 -18.98 -4.37
N SER A 185 -20.19 -20.10 -3.70
CA SER A 185 -19.91 -20.16 -2.27
C SER A 185 -18.40 -20.24 -2.09
N ALA A 186 -17.78 -19.18 -1.61
CA ALA A 186 -16.36 -19.10 -1.40
C ALA A 186 -16.01 -18.94 0.08
N THR A 187 -14.92 -19.57 0.50
CA THR A 187 -14.43 -19.52 1.90
C THR A 187 -13.15 -18.72 1.96
N LYS A 188 -13.05 -17.77 2.88
CA LYS A 188 -11.84 -16.98 3.13
C LYS A 188 -10.69 -17.90 3.52
N SER A 189 -9.51 -17.64 2.98
CA SER A 189 -8.28 -18.31 3.38
C SER A 189 -7.13 -17.33 3.48
N THR A 190 -6.04 -17.75 4.12
CA THR A 190 -4.79 -17.01 4.13
C THR A 190 -4.03 -17.28 2.84
N PHE A 191 -3.50 -16.24 2.20
CA PHE A 191 -2.59 -16.32 1.06
C PHE A 191 -1.63 -15.14 1.07
N VAL A 192 -0.52 -15.23 0.33
CA VAL A 192 0.39 -14.11 0.12
C VAL A 192 -0.01 -13.41 -1.16
N ILE A 193 -0.36 -12.13 -1.09
CA ILE A 193 -0.80 -11.37 -2.26
C ILE A 193 0.35 -11.20 -3.25
N HIS A 194 0.06 -11.30 -4.54
CA HIS A 194 0.94 -10.80 -5.59
C HIS A 194 0.73 -9.30 -5.75
N THR A 195 1.80 -8.52 -5.63
CA THR A 195 1.73 -7.06 -5.73
C THR A 195 1.83 -6.57 -7.17
N VAL A 196 2.45 -7.34 -8.06
CA VAL A 196 2.40 -7.16 -9.51
C VAL A 196 1.17 -7.89 -10.03
N ILE A 197 0.08 -7.14 -10.26
CA ILE A 197 -1.20 -7.67 -10.71
C ILE A 197 -1.15 -8.06 -12.20
N LEU A 198 -0.42 -7.27 -13.00
CA LEU A 198 -0.20 -7.48 -14.42
C LEU A 198 1.18 -6.99 -14.80
N CYS A 199 1.90 -7.76 -15.59
CA CYS A 199 3.09 -7.30 -16.32
C CYS A 199 3.05 -7.89 -17.73
N ASP A 200 2.82 -7.04 -18.72
CA ASP A 200 2.69 -7.43 -20.12
C ASP A 200 3.34 -6.40 -21.04
N THR A 201 3.36 -6.67 -22.34
CA THR A 201 3.84 -5.76 -23.38
C THR A 201 2.79 -5.48 -24.43
N LEU A 202 2.74 -4.22 -24.87
CA LEU A 202 1.91 -3.74 -25.96
C LEU A 202 2.80 -3.35 -27.14
N HIS A 203 2.49 -3.89 -28.31
CA HIS A 203 3.12 -3.44 -29.56
C HIS A 203 2.33 -2.24 -30.10
N LEU A 204 2.92 -1.06 -29.98
CA LEU A 204 2.38 0.21 -30.47
C LEU A 204 3.17 0.70 -31.66
N THR A 205 2.62 1.68 -32.39
CA THR A 205 3.33 2.35 -33.50
C THR A 205 4.58 3.10 -33.02
N SER A 206 4.59 3.52 -31.74
CA SER A 206 5.73 4.17 -31.08
C SER A 206 6.83 3.21 -30.61
N GLY A 207 6.58 1.90 -30.56
CA GLY A 207 7.52 0.88 -30.09
C GLY A 207 6.89 -0.16 -29.16
N ILE A 208 7.72 -0.90 -28.45
CA ILE A 208 7.26 -1.89 -27.45
C ILE A 208 7.07 -1.17 -26.12
N THR A 209 5.84 -1.16 -25.63
CA THR A 209 5.46 -0.54 -24.36
C THR A 209 5.21 -1.59 -23.32
N GLY A 210 5.84 -1.47 -22.13
CA GLY A 210 5.49 -2.25 -20.97
C GLY A 210 4.17 -1.77 -20.35
N HIS A 211 3.35 -2.69 -19.86
CA HIS A 211 2.18 -2.38 -19.04
C HIS A 211 2.32 -3.10 -17.71
N LEU A 212 2.50 -2.34 -16.63
CA LEU A 212 2.71 -2.84 -15.27
C LEU A 212 1.62 -2.29 -14.36
N VAL A 213 0.74 -3.18 -13.85
CA VAL A 213 -0.24 -2.87 -12.81
C VAL A 213 0.34 -3.30 -11.47
N PHE A 214 0.53 -2.35 -10.55
CA PHE A 214 1.26 -2.57 -9.32
C PHE A 214 0.49 -2.05 -8.10
N ASP A 215 0.15 -2.97 -7.16
CA ASP A 215 -0.80 -2.73 -6.06
C ASP A 215 -0.17 -2.10 -4.81
N SER A 216 1.03 -2.49 -4.40
CA SER A 216 1.59 -2.02 -3.12
C SER A 216 3.10 -2.22 -3.00
N PHE A 217 3.76 -1.34 -2.20
CA PHE A 217 5.19 -1.36 -1.93
C PHE A 217 5.50 -2.13 -0.63
N ILE A 218 5.26 -3.44 -0.63
CA ILE A 218 5.49 -4.36 0.50
C ILE A 218 6.54 -5.41 0.15
N LYS A 219 6.94 -6.27 1.09
CA LYS A 219 8.09 -7.16 0.89
C LYS A 219 8.04 -8.06 -0.36
N PRO A 220 6.90 -8.68 -0.73
CA PRO A 220 6.83 -9.46 -1.97
C PRO A 220 7.24 -8.68 -3.21
N SER A 221 6.97 -7.37 -3.25
CA SER A 221 7.26 -6.49 -4.39
C SER A 221 8.73 -6.47 -4.81
N VAL A 222 9.65 -6.72 -3.89
CA VAL A 222 11.11 -6.67 -4.20
C VAL A 222 11.46 -7.68 -5.29
N GLN A 223 11.01 -8.92 -5.13
CA GLN A 223 11.28 -9.97 -6.12
C GLN A 223 10.38 -9.81 -7.35
N GLU A 224 9.10 -9.52 -7.14
CA GLU A 224 8.14 -9.38 -8.24
C GLU A 224 8.51 -8.25 -9.20
N LEU A 225 8.97 -7.08 -8.68
CA LEU A 225 9.48 -5.99 -9.53
C LEU A 225 10.77 -6.38 -10.26
N ASN A 226 11.69 -7.10 -9.61
CA ASN A 226 12.89 -7.59 -10.28
C ASN A 226 12.55 -8.48 -11.47
N ASP A 227 11.59 -9.39 -11.30
CA ASP A 227 11.15 -10.32 -12.34
C ASP A 227 10.40 -9.59 -13.45
N ALA A 228 9.50 -8.67 -13.10
CA ALA A 228 8.78 -7.83 -14.05
C ALA A 228 9.73 -7.00 -14.90
N PHE A 229 10.70 -6.30 -14.31
CA PHE A 229 11.66 -5.49 -15.06
C PHE A 229 12.66 -6.32 -15.84
N SER A 230 12.97 -7.55 -15.40
CA SER A 230 13.72 -8.51 -16.22
C SER A 230 12.96 -8.89 -17.49
N TYR A 231 11.68 -9.20 -17.36
CA TYR A 231 10.80 -9.49 -18.50
C TYR A 231 10.69 -8.29 -19.45
N LEU A 232 10.40 -7.10 -18.94
CA LEU A 232 10.25 -5.89 -19.75
C LEU A 232 11.54 -5.55 -20.51
N LYS A 233 12.70 -5.65 -19.85
CA LYS A 233 13.99 -5.40 -20.48
C LYS A 233 14.29 -6.39 -21.59
N ASN A 234 14.08 -7.68 -21.33
CA ASN A 234 14.29 -8.73 -22.33
C ASN A 234 13.34 -8.61 -23.52
N SER A 235 12.16 -8.04 -23.31
CA SER A 235 11.18 -7.73 -24.35
C SER A 235 11.54 -6.49 -25.19
N GLY A 236 12.58 -5.74 -24.80
CA GLY A 236 13.00 -4.53 -25.54
C GLY A 236 12.06 -3.35 -25.36
N VAL A 237 11.47 -3.19 -24.17
CA VAL A 237 10.54 -2.10 -23.84
C VAL A 237 11.22 -0.75 -23.94
N THR A 238 10.59 0.19 -24.62
CA THR A 238 11.05 1.58 -24.81
C THR A 238 10.19 2.62 -24.12
N ASP A 239 8.96 2.27 -23.74
CA ASP A 239 8.00 3.08 -23.00
C ASP A 239 7.33 2.23 -21.91
N LEU A 240 6.77 2.85 -20.88
CA LEU A 240 6.07 2.17 -19.79
C LEU A 240 4.75 2.86 -19.46
N ILE A 241 3.69 2.06 -19.35
CA ILE A 241 2.46 2.41 -18.66
C ILE A 241 2.53 1.78 -17.27
N LEU A 242 2.67 2.60 -16.22
CA LEU A 242 2.72 2.19 -14.83
C LEU A 242 1.37 2.49 -14.17
N ASP A 243 0.59 1.46 -13.90
CA ASP A 243 -0.72 1.60 -13.28
C ASP A 243 -0.62 1.49 -11.77
N LEU A 244 -0.80 2.62 -11.09
CA LEU A 244 -0.77 2.77 -9.64
C LEU A 244 -2.15 3.15 -9.07
N ARG A 245 -3.24 2.95 -9.83
CA ARG A 245 -4.58 3.44 -9.43
C ARG A 245 -5.08 2.90 -8.10
N TYR A 246 -4.61 1.74 -7.63
CA TYR A 246 -4.99 1.14 -6.35
C TYR A 246 -3.83 1.06 -5.36
N ASN A 247 -2.69 1.69 -5.67
CA ASN A 247 -1.48 1.58 -4.88
C ASN A 247 -1.40 2.65 -3.79
N PRO A 248 -1.59 2.30 -2.51
CA PRO A 248 -1.57 3.25 -1.40
C PRO A 248 -0.15 3.61 -0.95
N GLY A 249 0.88 3.01 -1.55
CA GLY A 249 2.26 3.18 -1.12
C GLY A 249 2.82 1.98 -0.36
N GLY A 250 3.68 2.24 0.62
CA GLY A 250 4.40 1.28 1.43
C GLY A 250 5.84 1.70 1.68
N TYR A 251 6.80 0.79 1.57
CA TYR A 251 8.21 1.07 1.83
C TYR A 251 8.85 2.01 0.79
N LEU A 252 9.48 3.07 1.26
CA LEU A 252 10.17 4.05 0.42
C LEU A 252 11.35 3.43 -0.35
N GLU A 253 12.04 2.48 0.24
CA GLU A 253 13.15 1.76 -0.37
C GLU A 253 12.72 0.96 -1.61
N ILE A 254 11.50 0.41 -1.60
CA ILE A 254 10.94 -0.29 -2.76
C ILE A 254 10.54 0.72 -3.84
N ALA A 255 10.01 1.90 -3.45
CA ALA A 255 9.74 3.00 -4.38
C ALA A 255 11.02 3.52 -5.04
N GLN A 256 12.11 3.66 -4.28
CA GLN A 256 13.44 3.98 -4.79
C GLN A 256 13.91 2.94 -5.81
N GLY A 257 13.68 1.64 -5.52
CA GLY A 257 13.98 0.53 -6.43
C GLY A 257 13.19 0.64 -7.74
N LEU A 258 11.85 0.83 -7.66
CA LEU A 258 10.99 0.98 -8.84
C LEU A 258 11.41 2.20 -9.70
N ALA A 259 11.64 3.35 -9.07
CA ALA A 259 12.12 4.54 -9.77
C ALA A 259 13.49 4.30 -10.43
N SER A 260 14.38 3.52 -9.78
CA SER A 260 15.69 3.17 -10.32
C SER A 260 15.59 2.22 -11.51
N TYR A 261 14.69 1.26 -11.50
CA TYR A 261 14.39 0.43 -12.67
C TYR A 261 13.93 1.27 -13.86
N ILE A 262 13.05 2.24 -13.64
CA ILE A 262 12.50 3.11 -14.69
C ILE A 262 13.58 4.04 -15.24
N ALA A 263 14.26 4.79 -14.37
CA ALA A 263 15.26 5.81 -14.77
C ALA A 263 16.55 5.20 -15.34
N GLY A 264 16.88 3.97 -14.94
CA GLY A 264 18.05 3.25 -15.42
C GLY A 264 19.38 3.75 -14.86
N SER A 265 20.48 3.13 -15.32
CA SER A 265 21.83 3.35 -14.80
C SER A 265 22.41 4.74 -15.10
N SER A 266 21.87 5.46 -16.10
CA SER A 266 22.31 6.83 -16.44
C SER A 266 22.08 7.83 -15.28
N HIS A 267 21.13 7.54 -14.40
CA HIS A 267 20.79 8.38 -13.26
C HIS A 267 21.32 7.85 -11.91
N GLN A 268 22.18 6.82 -11.94
CA GLN A 268 22.82 6.29 -10.73
C GLN A 268 23.46 7.41 -9.91
N GLY A 269 23.20 7.42 -8.59
CA GLY A 269 23.73 8.40 -7.65
C GLY A 269 23.03 9.75 -7.66
N SER A 270 22.22 10.07 -8.67
CA SER A 270 21.32 11.23 -8.63
C SER A 270 20.28 11.06 -7.52
N VAL A 271 19.80 12.15 -6.96
CA VAL A 271 18.85 12.10 -5.83
C VAL A 271 17.46 11.76 -6.34
N PHE A 272 16.90 10.63 -5.87
CA PHE A 272 15.49 10.27 -6.02
C PHE A 272 14.60 11.06 -5.07
N ALA A 273 14.94 11.04 -3.76
CA ALA A 273 14.18 11.72 -2.72
C ALA A 273 15.10 12.26 -1.62
N LYS A 274 14.68 13.33 -0.96
CA LYS A 274 15.27 13.85 0.28
C LYS A 274 14.22 13.84 1.37
N LEU A 275 14.63 13.45 2.58
CA LEU A 275 13.80 13.41 3.77
C LEU A 275 14.21 14.53 4.71
N PHE A 276 13.25 15.32 5.14
CA PHE A 276 13.43 16.39 6.12
C PHE A 276 12.58 16.12 7.35
N TYR A 277 13.25 15.87 8.46
CA TYR A 277 12.65 15.71 9.78
C TYR A 277 12.35 17.06 10.42
N ASN A 278 11.64 17.05 11.55
CA ASN A 278 11.44 18.25 12.34
C ASN A 278 12.76 18.80 12.90
N GLU A 279 12.72 20.00 13.49
CA GLU A 279 13.94 20.71 13.95
C GLU A 279 14.71 19.99 15.07
N LYS A 280 14.07 19.05 15.81
CA LYS A 280 14.74 18.25 16.84
C LYS A 280 15.56 17.09 16.26
N HIS A 281 15.32 16.75 15.00
CA HIS A 281 15.92 15.58 14.34
C HIS A 281 16.51 15.90 12.97
N THR A 282 17.02 17.12 12.78
CA THR A 282 17.69 17.53 11.52
C THR A 282 18.95 16.70 11.21
N ASP A 283 19.55 16.06 12.22
CA ASP A 283 20.63 15.10 12.07
C ASP A 283 20.21 13.80 11.35
N LYS A 284 18.90 13.56 11.21
CA LYS A 284 18.32 12.44 10.47
C LYS A 284 17.97 12.77 9.02
N ASN A 285 18.08 14.03 8.61
CA ASN A 285 17.88 14.41 7.22
C ASN A 285 18.80 13.60 6.33
N THR A 286 18.24 13.03 5.26
CA THR A 286 18.98 12.13 4.37
C THR A 286 18.48 12.22 2.94
N SER A 287 19.28 11.68 2.02
CA SER A 287 18.92 11.59 0.60
C SER A 287 18.98 10.13 0.16
N TYR A 288 18.02 9.77 -0.68
CA TYR A 288 17.90 8.46 -1.32
C TYR A 288 18.35 8.60 -2.77
N PRO A 289 19.50 8.03 -3.17
CA PRO A 289 19.99 8.11 -4.55
C PRO A 289 19.31 7.02 -5.42
N TYR A 290 19.27 7.23 -6.72
CA TYR A 290 18.97 6.15 -7.67
C TYR A 290 20.03 5.06 -7.62
N PHE A 291 19.59 3.79 -7.72
CA PHE A 291 20.47 2.63 -7.80
C PHE A 291 20.89 2.33 -9.24
N ALA A 292 22.06 1.68 -9.42
CA ALA A 292 22.36 0.99 -10.67
C ALA A 292 21.79 -0.43 -10.62
N LEU A 293 20.69 -0.65 -11.29
CA LEU A 293 20.06 -1.96 -11.38
C LEU A 293 20.28 -2.56 -12.78
N THR A 294 20.67 -3.85 -12.83
CA THR A 294 20.97 -4.54 -14.09
C THR A 294 19.78 -4.58 -15.04
N ASN A 295 18.57 -4.64 -14.48
CA ASN A 295 17.31 -4.66 -15.22
C ASN A 295 16.70 -3.26 -15.43
N GLY A 296 17.46 -2.18 -15.16
CA GLY A 296 17.02 -0.82 -15.40
C GLY A 296 16.75 -0.56 -16.88
N LEU A 297 15.61 0.07 -17.19
CA LEU A 297 15.16 0.31 -18.58
C LEU A 297 15.77 1.59 -19.15
N GLY A 298 15.96 2.64 -18.35
CA GLY A 298 16.49 3.93 -18.82
C GLY A 298 15.51 4.69 -19.71
N LEU A 299 14.26 4.74 -19.30
CA LEU A 299 13.18 5.34 -20.08
C LEU A 299 13.26 6.86 -20.05
N SER A 300 12.97 7.51 -21.18
CA SER A 300 12.87 8.96 -21.28
C SER A 300 11.47 9.48 -20.95
N ARG A 301 10.45 8.64 -21.05
CA ARG A 301 9.05 8.97 -20.73
C ARG A 301 8.31 7.75 -20.17
N ILE A 302 7.30 8.04 -19.34
CA ILE A 302 6.34 7.06 -18.83
C ILE A 302 4.94 7.66 -18.75
N VAL A 303 3.92 6.82 -18.78
CA VAL A 303 2.56 7.19 -18.40
C VAL A 303 2.27 6.53 -17.07
N VAL A 304 1.75 7.29 -16.09
CA VAL A 304 1.32 6.75 -14.80
C VAL A 304 -0.20 6.88 -14.69
N ILE A 305 -0.88 5.74 -14.51
CA ILE A 305 -2.32 5.74 -14.25
C ILE A 305 -2.53 5.90 -12.75
N THR A 306 -3.32 6.90 -12.35
CA THR A 306 -3.50 7.33 -10.97
C THR A 306 -4.96 7.37 -10.56
N SER A 307 -5.20 7.26 -9.25
CA SER A 307 -6.50 7.53 -8.64
C SER A 307 -6.32 8.18 -7.27
N ARG A 308 -7.40 8.44 -6.57
CA ARG A 308 -7.36 8.95 -5.19
C ARG A 308 -6.76 7.98 -4.17
N GLU A 309 -6.56 6.74 -4.57
CA GLU A 309 -5.86 5.76 -3.73
C GLU A 309 -4.36 5.73 -4.01
N THR A 310 -3.89 6.33 -5.10
CA THR A 310 -2.47 6.51 -5.38
C THR A 310 -1.86 7.46 -4.34
N ALA A 311 -1.01 6.93 -3.44
CA ALA A 311 -0.54 7.67 -2.26
C ALA A 311 0.91 7.39 -1.89
N SER A 312 1.52 8.31 -1.11
CA SER A 312 2.77 8.08 -0.38
C SER A 312 3.91 7.62 -1.28
N ALA A 313 4.40 6.36 -1.14
CA ALA A 313 5.49 5.81 -1.95
C ALA A 313 5.19 5.87 -3.47
N SER A 314 3.92 5.70 -3.88
CA SER A 314 3.49 5.87 -5.27
C SER A 314 3.69 7.31 -5.74
N GLU A 315 3.31 8.28 -4.92
CA GLU A 315 3.50 9.70 -5.22
C GLU A 315 4.98 10.10 -5.17
N ALA A 316 5.78 9.46 -4.29
CA ALA A 316 7.23 9.64 -4.26
C ALA A 316 7.89 9.15 -5.55
N VAL A 317 7.42 8.05 -6.17
CA VAL A 317 7.88 7.58 -7.49
C VAL A 317 7.57 8.64 -8.55
N ILE A 318 6.34 9.13 -8.62
CA ILE A 318 5.94 10.19 -9.56
C ILE A 318 6.82 11.43 -9.38
N ASN A 319 6.93 11.93 -8.14
CA ASN A 319 7.68 13.15 -7.82
C ASN A 319 9.19 13.00 -8.07
N GLY A 320 9.77 11.87 -7.69
CA GLY A 320 11.19 11.61 -7.85
C GLY A 320 11.62 11.45 -9.30
N LEU A 321 10.75 10.88 -10.16
CA LEU A 321 11.03 10.70 -11.58
C LEU A 321 10.93 12.01 -12.39
N LYS A 322 10.02 12.92 -12.05
CA LYS A 322 9.77 14.17 -12.80
C LYS A 322 11.02 14.96 -13.20
N PRO A 323 12.08 15.09 -12.37
CA PRO A 323 13.30 15.80 -12.76
C PRO A 323 14.12 15.12 -13.88
N PHE A 324 13.88 13.85 -14.14
CA PHE A 324 14.73 13.01 -15.00
C PHE A 324 13.99 12.33 -16.15
N VAL A 325 12.70 12.09 -15.99
CA VAL A 325 11.85 11.36 -16.93
C VAL A 325 10.61 12.20 -17.21
N ASN A 326 10.15 12.24 -18.44
CA ASN A 326 8.87 12.85 -18.78
C ASN A 326 7.74 11.96 -18.24
N VAL A 327 7.10 12.38 -17.14
CA VAL A 327 6.02 11.66 -16.46
C VAL A 327 4.70 12.31 -16.82
N VAL A 328 3.83 11.58 -17.51
CA VAL A 328 2.45 11.98 -17.81
C VAL A 328 1.51 11.16 -16.95
N THR A 329 0.54 11.82 -16.34
CA THR A 329 -0.43 11.20 -15.42
C THR A 329 -1.82 11.17 -16.04
N ILE A 330 -2.50 10.03 -15.95
CA ILE A 330 -3.86 9.80 -16.46
C ILE A 330 -4.71 9.19 -15.37
N GLY A 331 -5.97 9.60 -15.26
CA GLY A 331 -6.91 9.07 -14.26
C GLY A 331 -7.45 10.14 -13.34
N ASP A 332 -7.43 9.92 -12.03
CA ASP A 332 -7.86 10.92 -11.03
C ASP A 332 -6.67 11.49 -10.24
N THR A 333 -6.92 12.62 -9.57
CA THR A 333 -5.98 13.27 -8.65
C THR A 333 -5.52 12.30 -7.58
N THR A 334 -4.21 12.27 -7.29
CA THR A 334 -3.66 11.40 -6.24
C THR A 334 -4.05 11.88 -4.84
N GLN A 335 -3.70 11.11 -3.81
CA GLN A 335 -4.13 11.41 -2.45
C GLN A 335 -3.50 12.67 -1.85
N GLY A 336 -2.25 12.97 -2.18
CA GLY A 336 -1.55 14.14 -1.65
C GLY A 336 -0.84 13.91 -0.32
N LYS A 337 -0.01 12.85 -0.23
CA LYS A 337 0.79 12.51 0.96
C LYS A 337 2.28 12.77 0.72
N PRO A 338 2.76 14.04 0.80
CA PRO A 338 4.18 14.38 0.63
C PRO A 338 5.02 14.11 1.89
N THR A 339 4.58 13.22 2.74
CA THR A 339 5.17 12.94 4.05
C THR A 339 5.36 11.45 4.25
N GLY A 340 6.30 11.12 5.13
CA GLY A 340 6.56 9.74 5.51
C GLY A 340 6.58 9.55 7.02
N MET A 341 6.65 8.30 7.41
CA MET A 341 6.50 7.86 8.79
C MET A 341 7.64 6.93 9.18
N ASN A 342 8.13 7.07 10.40
CA ASN A 342 8.90 6.03 11.08
C ASN A 342 7.96 5.26 12.02
N GLY A 343 8.18 3.97 12.14
CA GLY A 343 7.40 3.09 13.03
C GLY A 343 8.14 2.79 14.32
N TRP A 344 7.40 2.72 15.41
CA TRP A 344 7.85 2.23 16.71
C TRP A 344 6.93 1.12 17.17
N SER A 345 7.50 -0.07 17.45
CA SER A 345 6.77 -1.11 18.16
C SER A 345 6.82 -0.85 19.66
N VAL A 346 5.71 -1.10 20.34
CA VAL A 346 5.63 -1.06 21.80
C VAL A 346 5.22 -2.44 22.28
N GLY A 347 6.21 -3.23 22.67
CA GLY A 347 6.08 -4.68 22.83
C GLY A 347 5.63 -5.33 21.51
N ASP A 348 5.10 -6.54 21.63
CA ASP A 348 4.50 -7.24 20.48
C ASP A 348 2.97 -6.99 20.42
N LYS A 349 2.53 -5.76 20.77
CA LYS A 349 1.11 -5.40 20.83
C LYS A 349 0.75 -4.26 19.89
N TYR A 350 1.60 -3.22 19.79
CA TYR A 350 1.29 -2.03 19.01
C TYR A 350 2.42 -1.65 18.05
N TRP A 351 2.04 -1.22 16.86
CA TRP A 351 2.82 -0.35 15.99
C TRP A 351 2.29 1.07 16.02
N MET A 352 3.19 2.06 16.16
CA MET A 352 2.90 3.48 16.16
C MET A 352 3.58 4.13 14.97
N TRP A 353 2.78 4.73 14.09
CA TRP A 353 3.24 5.32 12.84
C TRP A 353 2.85 6.81 12.75
N PRO A 354 3.50 7.70 13.50
CA PRO A 354 3.31 9.15 13.32
C PRO A 354 4.01 9.61 12.03
N VAL A 355 3.47 10.66 11.40
CA VAL A 355 4.20 11.40 10.36
C VAL A 355 5.43 12.04 10.98
N THR A 356 6.63 11.73 10.46
CA THR A 356 7.91 12.17 11.06
C THR A 356 8.77 13.01 10.14
N PHE A 357 8.55 12.94 8.83
CA PHE A 357 9.35 13.68 7.86
C PHE A 357 8.53 14.09 6.63
N LYS A 358 9.00 15.13 5.95
CA LYS A 358 8.57 15.55 4.62
C LYS A 358 9.48 14.92 3.56
N ILE A 359 8.91 14.56 2.41
CA ILE A 359 9.64 14.02 1.26
C ILE A 359 9.63 15.06 0.14
N VAL A 360 10.80 15.32 -0.45
CA VAL A 360 10.94 16.16 -1.65
C VAL A 360 11.83 15.47 -2.69
N ASN A 361 11.73 15.86 -3.96
CA ASN A 361 12.58 15.37 -5.04
C ASN A 361 13.96 16.07 -5.07
N SER A 362 14.76 15.80 -6.10
CA SER A 362 16.09 16.41 -6.29
C SER A 362 16.06 17.94 -6.39
N GLN A 363 14.95 18.50 -6.88
CA GLN A 363 14.72 19.96 -7.05
C GLN A 363 14.09 20.61 -5.82
N ASN A 364 13.91 19.86 -4.70
CA ASN A 364 13.23 20.25 -3.46
C ASN A 364 11.72 20.49 -3.61
N GLU A 365 11.09 19.91 -4.61
CA GLU A 365 9.63 19.95 -4.78
C GLU A 365 8.97 18.82 -3.97
N GLY A 366 7.90 19.11 -3.24
CA GLY A 366 7.23 18.16 -2.36
C GLY A 366 5.99 18.71 -1.65
N ASP A 367 5.42 19.83 -2.13
CA ASP A 367 4.23 20.44 -1.53
C ASP A 367 2.91 20.00 -2.20
N TYR A 368 2.81 18.70 -2.53
CA TYR A 368 1.62 18.13 -3.18
C TYR A 368 0.56 17.62 -2.19
N PHE A 369 0.25 18.37 -1.11
CA PHE A 369 -0.81 18.00 -0.15
C PHE A 369 -2.22 17.91 -0.77
N ALA A 370 -2.43 18.56 -1.92
CA ALA A 370 -3.67 18.44 -2.70
C ALA A 370 -3.68 17.26 -3.68
N GLY A 371 -2.58 16.49 -3.74
CA GLY A 371 -2.35 15.46 -4.74
C GLY A 371 -1.80 16.00 -6.06
N PHE A 372 -1.37 15.09 -6.92
CA PHE A 372 -1.05 15.40 -8.32
C PHE A 372 -2.34 15.36 -9.13
N VAL A 373 -2.72 16.51 -9.66
CA VAL A 373 -3.80 16.59 -10.66
C VAL A 373 -3.30 15.92 -11.93
N PRO A 374 -4.03 14.97 -12.52
CA PRO A 374 -3.57 14.28 -13.73
C PRO A 374 -3.53 15.21 -14.95
N ASP A 375 -2.61 14.94 -15.87
CA ASP A 375 -2.52 15.63 -17.16
C ASP A 375 -3.76 15.36 -18.02
N LYS A 376 -4.37 14.18 -17.83
CA LYS A 376 -5.65 13.79 -18.43
C LYS A 376 -6.54 13.15 -17.36
N GLU A 377 -7.66 13.80 -17.05
CA GLU A 377 -8.70 13.19 -16.22
C GLU A 377 -9.43 12.09 -16.99
N GLU A 378 -9.46 10.88 -16.44
CA GLU A 378 -10.23 9.75 -16.95
C GLU A 378 -10.71 8.85 -15.81
N MET A 379 -11.85 8.18 -16.01
CA MET A 379 -12.43 7.32 -14.99
C MET A 379 -11.77 5.93 -14.97
N ASP A 380 -11.73 5.33 -13.80
CA ASP A 380 -11.42 3.91 -13.65
C ASP A 380 -12.55 3.08 -14.26
N ASP A 381 -12.32 2.55 -15.45
CA ASP A 381 -13.29 1.72 -16.17
C ASP A 381 -13.24 0.28 -15.69
N ILE A 382 -13.94 0.02 -14.60
CA ILE A 382 -14.03 -1.33 -14.02
C ILE A 382 -14.92 -2.29 -14.81
N THR A 383 -15.39 -1.91 -16.00
CA THR A 383 -16.17 -2.81 -16.89
C THR A 383 -15.26 -3.65 -17.77
N HIS A 384 -14.00 -3.22 -17.97
CA HIS A 384 -12.97 -3.88 -18.76
C HIS A 384 -11.80 -4.36 -17.88
N ASP A 385 -11.09 -5.40 -18.32
CA ASP A 385 -9.89 -5.86 -17.63
C ASP A 385 -8.74 -4.87 -17.86
N PHE A 386 -7.72 -4.91 -16.98
CA PHE A 386 -6.54 -4.06 -17.11
C PHE A 386 -5.83 -4.19 -18.46
N SER A 387 -5.83 -5.38 -19.05
CA SER A 387 -5.19 -5.64 -20.36
C SER A 387 -6.07 -5.29 -21.56
N ASP A 388 -7.33 -4.94 -21.37
CA ASP A 388 -8.23 -4.59 -22.47
C ASP A 388 -7.93 -3.17 -22.97
N ARG A 389 -7.59 -3.05 -24.25
CA ARG A 389 -7.30 -1.75 -24.87
C ARG A 389 -8.49 -0.78 -24.91
N HIS A 390 -9.69 -1.24 -24.59
CA HIS A 390 -10.89 -0.40 -24.46
C HIS A 390 -11.08 0.14 -23.04
N GLU A 391 -10.29 -0.33 -22.06
CA GLU A 391 -10.26 0.26 -20.71
C GLU A 391 -9.81 1.73 -20.85
N LEU A 392 -10.59 2.66 -20.31
CA LEU A 392 -10.48 4.08 -20.65
C LEU A 392 -9.12 4.70 -20.32
N CYS A 393 -8.57 4.41 -19.15
CA CYS A 393 -7.26 4.93 -18.76
C CYS A 393 -6.13 4.32 -19.61
N LEU A 394 -6.21 3.03 -19.93
CA LEU A 394 -5.26 2.37 -20.80
C LEU A 394 -5.36 2.91 -22.24
N GLN A 395 -6.58 3.15 -22.74
CA GLN A 395 -6.81 3.72 -24.05
C GLN A 395 -6.16 5.10 -24.19
N ASP A 396 -6.33 5.98 -23.19
CA ASP A 396 -5.73 7.32 -23.17
C ASP A 396 -4.20 7.25 -23.03
N ALA A 397 -3.67 6.29 -22.27
CA ALA A 397 -2.23 6.06 -22.14
C ALA A 397 -1.62 5.64 -23.50
N ILE A 398 -2.26 4.71 -24.20
CA ILE A 398 -1.86 4.29 -25.56
C ILE A 398 -1.91 5.49 -26.51
N TYR A 399 -3.01 6.26 -26.47
CA TYR A 399 -3.15 7.44 -27.32
C TYR A 399 -1.99 8.44 -27.13
N TYR A 400 -1.64 8.73 -25.85
CA TYR A 400 -0.51 9.62 -25.55
C TYR A 400 0.82 9.08 -26.11
N LEU A 401 1.09 7.81 -25.91
CA LEU A 401 2.35 7.20 -26.36
C LEU A 401 2.51 7.21 -27.88
N GLU A 402 1.40 7.06 -28.61
CA GLU A 402 1.41 7.08 -30.08
C GLU A 402 1.40 8.49 -30.69
N ASN A 403 0.78 9.48 -30.01
CA ASN A 403 0.56 10.81 -30.57
C ASN A 403 1.41 11.91 -29.90
N GLY A 404 2.06 11.65 -28.77
CA GLY A 404 2.87 12.61 -28.03
C GLY A 404 2.07 13.72 -27.31
N SER A 405 0.75 13.62 -27.29
CA SER A 405 -0.16 14.55 -26.60
C SER A 405 -1.34 13.78 -26.00
N VAL A 406 -1.87 14.27 -24.87
CA VAL A 406 -3.07 13.69 -24.29
C VAL A 406 -4.28 13.88 -25.21
N SER A 407 -5.23 12.92 -25.15
CA SER A 407 -6.48 12.98 -25.91
C SER A 407 -7.32 14.21 -25.50
N ALA A 408 -8.23 14.63 -26.35
CA ALA A 408 -9.16 15.72 -26.01
C ALA A 408 -9.96 15.36 -24.74
N LYS A 409 -10.35 16.39 -23.96
CA LYS A 409 -11.19 16.16 -22.77
C LYS A 409 -12.48 15.44 -23.16
N SER A 410 -12.76 14.35 -22.46
CA SER A 410 -14.05 13.66 -22.57
C SER A 410 -15.15 14.59 -22.05
N TYR A 411 -16.31 14.63 -22.73
CA TYR A 411 -17.50 15.31 -22.22
C TYR A 411 -18.27 14.48 -21.19
N ARG A 412 -17.73 13.31 -20.78
CA ARG A 412 -18.34 12.49 -19.73
C ARG A 412 -18.24 13.22 -18.39
N LEU A 413 -19.34 13.17 -17.61
CA LEU A 413 -19.30 13.59 -16.21
C LEU A 413 -18.39 12.63 -15.46
N PHE A 414 -17.31 13.17 -14.91
CA PHE A 414 -16.40 12.40 -14.05
C PHE A 414 -17.12 12.07 -12.75
N LYS A 415 -17.51 10.81 -12.58
CA LYS A 415 -18.17 10.32 -11.36
C LYS A 415 -17.13 9.55 -10.52
N ARG A 416 -17.09 9.89 -9.25
CA ARG A 416 -16.28 9.19 -8.24
C ARG A 416 -17.18 8.33 -7.39
N TYR A 417 -16.94 7.04 -7.41
CA TYR A 417 -17.64 6.08 -6.55
C TYR A 417 -16.68 5.56 -5.49
N PRO A 418 -17.16 5.32 -4.24
CA PRO A 418 -16.36 4.65 -3.24
C PRO A 418 -16.02 3.24 -3.71
N GLN A 419 -14.79 2.81 -3.41
CA GLN A 419 -14.35 1.44 -3.60
C GLN A 419 -14.11 0.80 -2.24
N PHE A 420 -14.49 -0.45 -2.09
CA PHE A 420 -14.32 -1.19 -0.85
C PHE A 420 -13.42 -2.41 -1.06
N SER A 421 -12.66 -2.76 -0.03
CA SER A 421 -11.84 -3.96 0.01
C SER A 421 -11.97 -4.62 1.38
N GLU A 422 -11.43 -5.81 1.51
CA GLU A 422 -11.36 -6.54 2.79
C GLU A 422 -10.12 -6.15 3.61
N LYS A 423 -9.32 -5.18 3.16
CA LYS A 423 -8.12 -4.74 3.88
C LYS A 423 -8.46 -4.11 5.24
N PRO A 424 -7.55 -4.18 6.24
CA PRO A 424 -7.77 -3.60 7.56
C PRO A 424 -8.17 -2.13 7.54
N LYS A 425 -9.02 -1.70 8.47
CA LYS A 425 -9.52 -0.31 8.54
C LYS A 425 -8.43 0.75 8.65
N TRP A 426 -7.32 0.46 9.32
CA TRP A 426 -6.22 1.41 9.46
C TRP A 426 -5.54 1.67 8.11
N MET A 427 -5.48 0.69 7.20
CA MET A 427 -5.02 0.90 5.83
C MET A 427 -5.96 1.82 5.06
N ASN A 428 -7.26 1.61 5.18
CA ASN A 428 -8.26 2.48 4.56
C ASN A 428 -8.20 3.90 5.13
N ASN A 429 -7.97 4.06 6.46
CA ASN A 429 -7.81 5.36 7.12
C ASN A 429 -6.46 6.02 6.86
N ALA A 430 -5.40 5.22 6.63
CA ALA A 430 -4.09 5.75 6.26
C ALA A 430 -4.10 6.33 4.84
N PHE A 431 -5.07 5.90 4.00
CA PHE A 431 -5.07 6.14 2.57
C PHE A 431 -6.32 6.85 2.04
N VAL A 432 -7.45 6.83 2.73
CA VAL A 432 -8.67 7.52 2.29
C VAL A 432 -9.44 8.03 3.51
N LYS A 433 -9.46 9.35 3.74
CA LYS A 433 -10.59 10.00 4.38
C LYS A 433 -11.23 10.91 3.36
N GLU A 434 -12.34 10.49 2.81
CA GLU A 434 -13.29 11.44 2.26
C GLU A 434 -13.88 12.29 3.40
N LYS A 435 -13.91 13.60 3.15
CA LYS A 435 -14.75 14.51 3.93
C LYS A 435 -16.20 14.36 3.49
#